data_dcb5f7c22dd43e28a80b52536f20a56d
#
_entry.id   dcb5f7c22dd43e28a80b52536f20a56d
#
_cell.length_a   1.000
_cell.length_b   1.000
_cell.length_c   1.000
_cell.angle_alpha   90.00
_cell.angle_beta   90.00
_cell.angle_gamma   90.00
#
_symmetry.space_group_name_H-M   'P 1'
#
loop_
_entity.id
_entity.type
_entity.pdbx_description
1 polymer ?
#
loop_
_entity_poly.entity_id
_entity_poly.type
_entity_poly.pdbx_seq_one_letter_code
_entity_poly.pdbx_strand_id
1 'polypeptide(L)'
;MKQAPISVNGCHWALAVIKFPKRKVLYYDSGGGDGKACFKLLKWFLKAQARRWGASVPEGFNADEWSALLDLDGSWGFERVGTPMQRNCLDCGPFTLGFASYITKCIEEHFPFSQDDITAIRKRITYDLMYAMREL
;
A
#
# COMPACT_ATOMS: atom_id res chain seq x y z
N MET A 1 -11.22 -0.17 0.17
CA MET A 1 -9.79 -0.18 -0.22
C MET A 1 -8.94 0.05 1.01
N LYS A 2 -7.90 -0.75 1.21
CA LYS A 2 -6.90 -0.57 2.29
C LYS A 2 -5.52 -0.39 1.69
N GLN A 3 -4.70 0.45 2.31
CA GLN A 3 -3.32 0.70 1.94
C GLN A 3 -2.40 0.11 3.03
N ALA A 4 -1.35 -0.59 2.63
CA ALA A 4 -0.39 -1.23 3.53
C ALA A 4 1.04 -0.88 3.06
N PRO A 5 1.75 0.02 3.75
CA PRO A 5 3.18 0.17 3.56
C PRO A 5 3.90 -1.12 3.93
N ILE A 6 4.79 -1.57 3.08
CA ILE A 6 5.51 -2.85 3.22
C ILE A 6 7.00 -2.57 3.35
N SER A 7 7.61 -3.08 4.42
CA SER A 7 9.07 -3.13 4.54
C SER A 7 9.59 -4.37 3.81
N VAL A 8 10.35 -4.14 2.77
CA VAL A 8 10.98 -5.19 1.96
C VAL A 8 12.41 -5.41 2.46
N ASN A 9 12.68 -6.61 2.99
CA ASN A 9 14.00 -7.00 3.52
C ASN A 9 14.57 -6.05 4.58
N GLY A 10 13.73 -5.30 5.29
CA GLY A 10 14.14 -4.38 6.36
C GLY A 10 14.84 -3.09 5.89
N CYS A 11 15.00 -2.86 4.61
CA CYS A 11 15.76 -1.71 4.08
C CYS A 11 15.05 -0.94 2.97
N HIS A 12 13.96 -1.45 2.43
CA HIS A 12 13.22 -0.82 1.33
C HIS A 12 11.72 -0.74 1.65
N TRP A 13 11.08 0.35 1.21
CA TRP A 13 9.65 0.56 1.38
C TRP A 13 8.91 0.51 0.04
N ALA A 14 7.80 -0.20 0.04
CA ALA A 14 6.85 -0.29 -1.06
C ALA A 14 5.42 -0.16 -0.52
N LEU A 15 4.43 -0.03 -1.41
CA LEU A 15 3.03 0.07 -1.03
C LEU A 15 2.22 -1.06 -1.65
N ALA A 16 1.46 -1.78 -0.83
CA ALA A 16 0.40 -2.66 -1.29
C ALA A 16 -0.97 -2.00 -1.10
N VAL A 17 -1.84 -2.10 -2.09
CA VAL A 17 -3.21 -1.60 -2.03
C VAL A 17 -4.18 -2.74 -2.27
N ILE A 18 -5.03 -3.01 -1.29
CA ILE A 18 -5.99 -4.11 -1.31
C ILE A 18 -7.35 -3.58 -1.78
N LYS A 19 -7.80 -4.05 -2.91
CA LYS A 19 -9.09 -3.72 -3.53
C LYS A 19 -10.07 -4.87 -3.33
N PHE A 20 -10.80 -4.88 -2.21
CA PHE A 20 -11.70 -5.96 -1.85
C PHE A 20 -12.78 -6.25 -2.89
N PRO A 21 -13.53 -5.25 -3.41
CA PRO A 21 -14.57 -5.52 -4.42
C PRO A 21 -14.02 -6.14 -5.70
N LYS A 22 -12.77 -5.83 -6.04
CA LYS A 22 -12.08 -6.34 -7.23
C LYS A 22 -11.28 -7.61 -6.94
N ARG A 23 -11.20 -8.05 -5.69
CA ARG A 23 -10.34 -9.17 -5.22
C ARG A 23 -8.92 -9.06 -5.78
N LYS A 24 -8.31 -7.89 -5.65
CA LYS A 24 -7.03 -7.57 -6.27
C LYS A 24 -6.11 -6.84 -5.29
N VAL A 25 -4.83 -7.19 -5.36
CA VAL A 25 -3.75 -6.44 -4.69
C VAL A 25 -2.93 -5.74 -5.76
N LEU A 26 -2.80 -4.44 -5.63
CA LEU A 26 -1.92 -3.61 -6.45
C LEU A 26 -0.63 -3.36 -5.68
N TYR A 27 0.50 -3.41 -6.36
CA TYR A 27 1.82 -3.22 -5.76
C TYR A 27 2.57 -2.08 -6.45
N TYR A 28 3.02 -1.13 -5.64
CA TYR A 28 3.70 0.09 -6.07
C TYR A 28 5.09 0.11 -5.45
N ASP A 29 6.11 0.13 -6.28
CA ASP A 29 7.50 0.05 -5.85
C ASP A 29 8.41 0.90 -6.74
N SER A 30 8.95 1.98 -6.16
CA SER A 30 9.89 2.87 -6.83
C SER A 30 11.28 2.25 -7.07
N GLY A 31 11.61 1.16 -6.39
CA GLY A 31 12.83 0.39 -6.59
C GLY A 31 12.72 -0.68 -7.67
N GLY A 32 11.53 -0.91 -8.21
CA GLY A 32 11.31 -1.84 -9.33
C GLY A 32 11.15 -3.31 -8.96
N GLY A 33 10.96 -3.63 -7.70
CA GLY A 33 10.68 -4.99 -7.24
C GLY A 33 9.39 -5.58 -7.85
N ASP A 34 9.32 -6.90 -8.00
CA ASP A 34 8.15 -7.58 -8.58
C ASP A 34 7.00 -7.81 -7.58
N GLY A 35 7.26 -7.67 -6.28
CA GLY A 35 6.27 -7.80 -5.21
C GLY A 35 5.70 -9.19 -4.98
N LYS A 36 6.16 -10.22 -5.68
CA LYS A 36 5.59 -11.60 -5.56
C LYS A 36 5.74 -12.18 -4.16
N ALA A 37 6.89 -11.97 -3.52
CA ALA A 37 7.12 -12.41 -2.15
C ALA A 37 6.20 -11.66 -1.16
N CYS A 38 6.03 -10.35 -1.37
CA CYS A 38 5.12 -9.51 -0.61
C CYS A 38 3.66 -10.01 -0.73
N PHE A 39 3.20 -10.33 -1.96
CA PHE A 39 1.85 -10.84 -2.18
C PHE A 39 1.61 -12.18 -1.45
N LYS A 40 2.58 -13.11 -1.51
CA LYS A 40 2.49 -14.40 -0.79
C LYS A 40 2.36 -14.19 0.72
N LEU A 41 3.19 -13.31 1.29
CA LEU A 41 3.18 -13.01 2.72
C LEU A 41 1.87 -12.30 3.13
N LEU A 42 1.43 -11.32 2.36
CA LEU A 42 0.18 -10.60 2.61
C LEU A 42 -1.03 -11.55 2.55
N LYS A 43 -1.09 -12.41 1.55
CA LYS A 43 -2.14 -13.42 1.43
C LYS A 43 -2.15 -14.37 2.62
N TRP A 44 -0.99 -14.85 3.06
CA TRP A 44 -0.87 -15.69 4.25
C TRP A 44 -1.34 -14.96 5.51
N PHE A 45 -0.89 -13.72 5.71
CA PHE A 45 -1.29 -12.89 6.86
C PHE A 45 -2.80 -12.65 6.90
N LEU A 46 -3.39 -12.24 5.79
CA LEU A 46 -4.83 -11.97 5.71
C LEU A 46 -5.66 -13.24 5.97
N LYS A 47 -5.22 -14.40 5.48
CA LYS A 47 -5.85 -15.70 5.81
C LYS A 47 -5.75 -16.02 7.30
N ALA A 48 -4.59 -15.80 7.92
CA ALA A 48 -4.42 -16.03 9.34
C ALA A 48 -5.34 -15.13 10.18
N GLN A 49 -5.48 -13.86 9.80
CA GLN A 49 -6.41 -12.94 10.45
C GLN A 49 -7.88 -13.37 10.23
N ALA A 50 -8.27 -13.74 9.02
CA ALA A 50 -9.61 -14.21 8.73
C ALA A 50 -9.98 -15.44 9.57
N ARG A 51 -9.07 -16.39 9.72
CA ARG A 51 -9.26 -17.58 10.58
C ARG A 51 -9.40 -17.21 12.05
N ARG A 52 -8.62 -16.23 12.53
CA ARG A 52 -8.65 -15.78 13.94
C ARG A 52 -9.97 -15.12 14.31
N TRP A 53 -10.52 -14.29 13.44
CA TRP A 53 -11.72 -13.51 13.68
C TRP A 53 -13.00 -14.24 13.24
N GLY A 54 -12.89 -15.25 12.37
CA GLY A 54 -14.03 -16.03 11.89
C GLY A 54 -15.10 -15.17 11.23
N ALA A 55 -16.36 -15.37 11.60
CA ALA A 55 -17.49 -14.63 11.06
C ALA A 55 -17.65 -13.21 11.66
N SER A 56 -16.92 -12.88 12.72
CA SER A 56 -16.98 -11.55 13.34
C SER A 56 -16.23 -10.54 12.50
N VAL A 57 -16.90 -9.50 12.03
CA VAL A 57 -16.28 -8.43 11.25
C VAL A 57 -15.44 -7.55 12.16
N PRO A 58 -14.11 -7.47 12.00
CA PRO A 58 -13.25 -6.63 12.83
C PRO A 58 -13.50 -5.14 12.57
N GLU A 59 -13.15 -4.32 13.56
CA GLU A 59 -13.15 -2.87 13.41
C GLU A 59 -12.32 -2.44 12.19
N GLY A 60 -12.83 -1.46 11.44
CA GLY A 60 -12.20 -0.94 10.23
C GLY A 60 -12.48 -1.73 8.95
N PHE A 61 -13.28 -2.81 9.01
CA PHE A 61 -13.78 -3.52 7.83
C PHE A 61 -15.30 -3.42 7.75
N ASN A 62 -15.84 -3.38 6.54
CA ASN A 62 -17.26 -3.64 6.32
C ASN A 62 -17.48 -5.13 6.00
N ALA A 63 -18.76 -5.57 6.00
CA ALA A 63 -19.11 -6.97 5.80
C ALA A 63 -18.65 -7.54 4.45
N ASP A 64 -18.72 -6.74 3.37
CA ASP A 64 -18.31 -7.16 2.02
C ASP A 64 -16.78 -7.32 1.92
N GLU A 65 -16.01 -6.38 2.51
CA GLU A 65 -14.56 -6.47 2.59
C GLU A 65 -14.13 -7.71 3.35
N TRP A 66 -14.79 -7.98 4.48
CA TRP A 66 -14.49 -9.14 5.32
C TRP A 66 -14.85 -10.45 4.62
N SER A 67 -16.02 -10.53 4.00
CA SER A 67 -16.44 -11.68 3.19
C SER A 67 -15.45 -11.99 2.07
N ALA A 68 -14.95 -10.96 1.38
CA ALA A 68 -13.92 -11.13 0.36
C ALA A 68 -12.61 -11.70 0.92
N LEU A 69 -12.24 -11.36 2.17
CA LEU A 69 -11.06 -11.92 2.84
C LEU A 69 -11.23 -13.38 3.27
N LEU A 70 -12.44 -13.79 3.65
CA LEU A 70 -12.73 -15.18 3.98
C LEU A 70 -12.58 -16.11 2.76
N ASP A 71 -12.79 -15.57 1.54
CA ASP A 71 -12.62 -16.28 0.27
C ASP A 71 -11.25 -16.03 -0.40
N LEU A 72 -10.20 -15.88 0.39
CA LEU A 72 -8.83 -15.63 -0.13
C LEU A 72 -8.20 -16.79 -0.92
N ASP A 73 -8.79 -17.98 -0.87
CA ASP A 73 -8.41 -19.12 -1.71
C ASP A 73 -8.98 -19.03 -3.13
N GLY A 74 -9.98 -18.16 -3.34
CA GLY A 74 -10.51 -17.83 -4.64
C GLY A 74 -9.54 -17.01 -5.50
N SER A 75 -10.05 -16.50 -6.60
CA SER A 75 -9.30 -15.77 -7.65
C SER A 75 -8.87 -14.36 -7.24
N TRP A 76 -7.98 -14.24 -6.26
CA TRP A 76 -7.34 -12.96 -5.98
C TRP A 76 -6.22 -12.68 -6.97
N GLY A 77 -6.35 -11.56 -7.68
CA GLY A 77 -5.34 -11.07 -8.59
C GLY A 77 -4.23 -10.31 -7.88
N PHE A 78 -3.04 -10.33 -8.46
CA PHE A 78 -1.92 -9.47 -8.08
C PHE A 78 -1.43 -8.73 -9.32
N GLU A 79 -1.21 -7.44 -9.19
CA GLU A 79 -0.70 -6.59 -10.25
C GLU A 79 0.36 -5.65 -9.72
N ARG A 80 1.51 -5.63 -10.39
CA ARG A 80 2.50 -4.58 -10.22
C ARG A 80 2.11 -3.41 -11.10
N VAL A 81 1.92 -2.25 -10.49
CA VAL A 81 1.59 -1.01 -11.19
C VAL A 81 2.87 -0.32 -11.65
N GLY A 82 2.87 0.27 -12.83
CA GLY A 82 3.94 1.13 -13.30
C GLY A 82 4.06 2.38 -12.42
N THR A 83 5.24 2.63 -11.89
CA THR A 83 5.50 3.73 -10.94
C THR A 83 6.67 4.60 -11.40
N PRO A 84 6.71 5.88 -10.99
CA PRO A 84 7.95 6.65 -11.01
C PRO A 84 9.05 5.92 -10.25
N MET A 85 10.27 5.92 -10.80
CA MET A 85 11.41 5.19 -10.26
C MET A 85 12.34 6.09 -9.46
N GLN A 86 12.77 5.62 -8.29
CA GLN A 86 13.84 6.28 -7.52
C GLN A 86 15.19 6.10 -8.20
N ARG A 87 16.07 7.10 -8.06
CA ARG A 87 17.43 7.08 -8.59
C ARG A 87 18.51 6.83 -7.53
N ASN A 88 18.09 6.58 -6.28
CA ASN A 88 18.99 6.32 -5.14
C ASN A 88 18.37 5.32 -4.17
N CYS A 89 19.09 4.95 -3.11
CA CYS A 89 18.63 3.97 -2.11
C CYS A 89 17.93 4.62 -0.89
N LEU A 90 17.65 5.93 -0.90
CA LEU A 90 17.18 6.68 0.28
C LEU A 90 15.73 7.17 0.18
N ASP A 91 15.17 7.19 -1.02
CA ASP A 91 13.90 7.87 -1.29
C ASP A 91 12.69 6.94 -1.36
N CYS A 92 12.85 5.63 -1.12
CA CYS A 92 11.73 4.68 -1.15
C CYS A 92 10.58 5.07 -0.21
N GLY A 93 10.87 5.56 1.00
CA GLY A 93 9.87 6.05 1.95
C GLY A 93 9.03 7.20 1.38
N PRO A 94 9.62 8.32 0.98
CA PRO A 94 8.91 9.42 0.33
C PRO A 94 8.12 9.01 -0.92
N PHE A 95 8.65 8.12 -1.76
CA PHE A 95 7.91 7.57 -2.91
C PHE A 95 6.66 6.80 -2.44
N THR A 96 6.81 5.91 -1.45
CA THR A 96 5.70 5.13 -0.88
C THR A 96 4.61 6.03 -0.32
N LEU A 97 4.97 7.08 0.42
CA LEU A 97 4.02 8.06 0.96
C LEU A 97 3.39 8.91 -0.14
N GLY A 98 4.16 9.25 -1.16
CA GLY A 98 3.66 9.91 -2.37
C GLY A 98 2.58 9.07 -3.05
N PHE A 99 2.85 7.82 -3.35
CA PHE A 99 1.85 6.90 -3.92
C PHE A 99 0.59 6.85 -3.04
N ALA A 100 0.75 6.63 -1.73
CA ALA A 100 -0.37 6.57 -0.80
C ALA A 100 -1.24 7.84 -0.84
N SER A 101 -0.62 9.01 -0.86
CA SER A 101 -1.30 10.31 -0.93
C SER A 101 -2.10 10.48 -2.22
N TYR A 102 -1.53 10.13 -3.37
CA TYR A 102 -2.21 10.23 -4.66
C TYR A 102 -3.34 9.21 -4.80
N ILE A 103 -3.14 7.98 -4.35
CA ILE A 103 -4.16 6.92 -4.37
C ILE A 103 -5.36 7.31 -3.51
N THR A 104 -5.14 7.96 -2.37
CA THR A 104 -6.24 8.52 -1.54
C THR A 104 -7.07 9.54 -2.31
N LYS A 105 -6.49 10.22 -3.29
CA LYS A 105 -7.17 11.15 -4.21
C LYS A 105 -7.69 10.49 -5.49
N CYS A 106 -7.79 9.16 -5.50
CA CYS A 106 -8.21 8.34 -6.65
C CYS A 106 -7.28 8.41 -7.88
N ILE A 107 -6.01 8.77 -7.68
CA ILE A 107 -4.96 8.71 -8.72
C ILE A 107 -4.14 7.46 -8.46
N GLU A 108 -4.37 6.40 -9.25
CA GLU A 108 -3.78 5.08 -9.04
C GLU A 108 -2.71 4.72 -10.09
N GLU A 109 -2.69 5.45 -11.18
CA GLU A 109 -1.78 5.30 -12.31
C GLU A 109 -1.32 6.68 -12.77
N HIS A 110 -0.20 6.75 -13.48
CA HIS A 110 0.30 8.01 -14.05
C HIS A 110 0.52 9.10 -12.99
N PHE A 111 1.26 8.77 -11.93
CA PHE A 111 1.57 9.69 -10.85
C PHE A 111 2.26 10.95 -11.37
N PRO A 112 1.75 12.15 -11.03
CA PRO A 112 2.31 13.41 -11.52
C PRO A 112 3.53 13.88 -10.70
N PHE A 113 4.43 12.96 -10.37
CA PHE A 113 5.70 13.28 -9.69
C PHE A 113 6.80 12.30 -10.12
N SER A 114 8.02 12.71 -9.91
CA SER A 114 9.24 11.98 -10.26
C SER A 114 10.28 12.06 -9.12
N GLN A 115 11.49 11.57 -9.36
CA GLN A 115 12.61 11.75 -8.43
C GLN A 115 12.92 13.22 -8.16
N ASP A 116 12.70 14.10 -9.12
CA ASP A 116 13.04 15.52 -8.98
C ASP A 116 12.12 16.26 -8.01
N ASP A 117 10.93 15.71 -7.78
CA ASP A 117 9.92 16.28 -6.87
C ASP A 117 10.07 15.78 -5.42
N ILE A 118 10.94 14.80 -5.16
CA ILE A 118 11.04 14.12 -3.86
C ILE A 118 11.40 15.09 -2.72
N THR A 119 12.22 16.09 -2.98
CA THR A 119 12.54 17.12 -1.97
C THR A 119 11.29 17.90 -1.54
N ALA A 120 10.44 18.25 -2.49
CA ALA A 120 9.17 18.94 -2.20
C ALA A 120 8.20 18.01 -1.46
N ILE A 121 8.12 16.74 -1.85
CA ILE A 121 7.30 15.71 -1.19
C ILE A 121 7.75 15.53 0.27
N ARG A 122 9.06 15.43 0.56
CA ARG A 122 9.60 15.35 1.92
C ARG A 122 9.17 16.55 2.77
N LYS A 123 9.30 17.78 2.24
CA LYS A 123 8.88 19.01 2.94
C LYS A 123 7.38 18.99 3.25
N ARG A 124 6.57 18.57 2.29
CA ARG A 124 5.11 18.46 2.46
C ARG A 124 4.74 17.45 3.54
N ILE A 125 5.33 16.25 3.51
CA ILE A 125 5.10 15.21 4.53
C ILE A 125 5.49 15.73 5.92
N THR A 126 6.65 16.41 6.05
CA THR A 126 7.08 16.99 7.32
C THR A 126 6.08 18.02 7.82
N TYR A 127 5.60 18.90 6.95
CA TYR A 127 4.60 19.89 7.29
C TYR A 127 3.29 19.25 7.77
N ASP A 128 2.77 18.26 7.02
CA ASP A 128 1.52 17.57 7.34
C ASP A 128 1.62 16.85 8.70
N LEU A 129 2.76 16.20 9.00
CA LEU A 129 3.02 15.57 10.29
C LEU A 129 3.08 16.58 11.43
N MET A 130 3.79 17.71 11.25
CA MET A 130 3.87 18.76 12.27
C MET A 130 2.51 19.40 12.53
N TYR A 131 1.67 19.54 11.51
CA TYR A 131 0.32 20.06 11.67
C TYR A 131 -0.56 19.08 12.45
N ALA A 132 -0.57 17.80 12.06
CA ALA A 132 -1.32 16.77 12.76
C ALA A 132 -0.93 16.62 14.25
N MET A 133 0.36 16.81 14.58
CA MET A 133 0.84 16.77 15.98
C MET A 133 0.38 17.96 16.84
N ARG A 134 -0.09 19.04 16.25
CA ARG A 134 -0.63 20.21 17.00
C ARG A 134 -2.08 20.02 17.42
N GLU A 135 -2.78 19.06 16.82
CA GLU A 135 -4.19 18.78 17.10
C GLU A 135 -4.37 17.59 18.09
N LEU A 136 -3.26 16.98 18.53
CA LEU A 136 -3.20 15.94 19.56
C LEU A 136 -2.93 16.54 20.93
#